data_df57df363b2f11bc9b409ed7725e1ecd
#
_entry.id   df57df363b2f11bc9b409ed7725e1ecd
#
_cell.length_a   1.000
_cell.length_b   1.000
_cell.length_c   1.000
_cell.angle_alpha   90.00
_cell.angle_beta   90.00
_cell.angle_gamma   90.00
#
_symmetry.space_group_name_H-M   'P 1'
#
loop_
_entity.id
_entity.type
_entity.pdbx_description
1 polymer ?
#
loop_
_entity_poly.entity_id
_entity_poly.type
_entity_poly.pdbx_seq_one_letter_code
_entity_poly.pdbx_strand_id
1 'polypeptide(L)'
;KADIKIISAYSRAPEAFVIFSKDKNIKSPKDLKGKKVAGPKGTILNELLARYLALGGLGINDVEFISMGIPAAQAAVENGSVDAALLAGPAAYNAQKSGLNVVTTGKGVITPVIVTATSGEFYKKHKDVVEKFKKAQDEILDYIKANEDEALKFTAEETGLSIEAVKSMYPQYDFSSKITADDIKALEATQEFMLEGKMIEHKIDIKSLLLN
;
A
#
# COMPACT_ATOMS: atom_id res chain seq x y z
N LYS A 1 -15.23 -15.37 -12.47
CA LYS A 1 -15.31 -13.97 -12.01
C LYS A 1 -15.68 -13.99 -10.54
N ALA A 2 -14.85 -13.44 -9.64
CA ALA A 2 -15.20 -13.37 -8.23
C ALA A 2 -16.36 -12.38 -8.03
N ASP A 3 -17.40 -12.80 -7.30
CA ASP A 3 -18.50 -11.92 -6.87
C ASP A 3 -18.07 -11.24 -5.57
N ILE A 4 -17.57 -10.00 -5.66
CA ILE A 4 -17.01 -9.23 -4.53
C ILE A 4 -17.87 -7.97 -4.33
N LYS A 5 -18.05 -7.60 -3.07
CA LYS A 5 -18.63 -6.32 -2.66
C LYS A 5 -17.69 -5.58 -1.72
N ILE A 6 -17.37 -4.33 -2.07
CA ILE A 6 -16.55 -3.43 -1.25
C ILE A 6 -17.47 -2.81 -0.19
N ILE A 7 -17.11 -3.02 1.08
CA ILE A 7 -17.90 -2.55 2.24
C ILE A 7 -17.53 -1.10 2.57
N SER A 8 -16.23 -0.82 2.70
CA SER A 8 -15.71 0.47 3.16
C SER A 8 -14.25 0.64 2.74
N ALA A 9 -13.72 1.84 2.84
CA ALA A 9 -12.29 2.04 2.89
C ALA A 9 -11.75 1.59 4.27
N TYR A 10 -10.50 1.14 4.28
CA TYR A 10 -9.79 0.77 5.50
C TYR A 10 -8.66 1.77 5.79
N SER A 11 -7.84 2.08 4.81
CA SER A 11 -6.79 3.09 4.97
C SER A 11 -6.28 3.64 3.64
N ARG A 12 -5.68 4.83 3.72
CA ARG A 12 -4.91 5.46 2.65
C ARG A 12 -3.62 5.97 3.26
N ALA A 13 -2.49 5.58 2.70
CA ALA A 13 -1.19 5.97 3.24
C ALA A 13 -0.12 5.96 2.13
N PRO A 14 -0.17 6.88 1.15
CA PRO A 14 0.79 6.87 0.04
C PRO A 14 2.24 7.01 0.52
N GLU A 15 2.49 7.77 1.58
CA GLU A 15 3.84 7.97 2.12
C GLU A 15 4.42 6.72 2.80
N ALA A 16 3.56 5.78 3.22
CA ALA A 16 3.99 4.55 3.86
C ALA A 16 4.55 3.49 2.89
N PHE A 17 4.38 3.69 1.58
CA PHE A 17 4.96 2.85 0.53
C PHE A 17 6.22 3.51 -0.02
N VAL A 18 7.37 2.84 0.08
CA VAL A 18 8.67 3.47 -0.13
C VAL A 18 9.59 2.58 -0.95
N ILE A 19 10.36 3.19 -1.85
CA ILE A 19 11.51 2.56 -2.51
C ILE A 19 12.76 2.97 -1.75
N PHE A 20 13.49 1.99 -1.24
CA PHE A 20 14.75 2.20 -0.54
C PHE A 20 15.94 1.69 -1.34
N SER A 21 17.10 2.30 -1.13
CA SER A 21 18.38 1.81 -1.62
C SER A 21 19.49 2.02 -0.59
N LYS A 22 20.50 1.16 -0.60
CA LYS A 22 21.74 1.37 0.15
C LYS A 22 22.67 2.36 -0.57
N ASP A 23 22.56 2.45 -1.89
CA ASP A 23 23.32 3.38 -2.71
C ASP A 23 22.69 4.78 -2.69
N LYS A 24 23.39 5.73 -2.10
CA LYS A 24 22.97 7.15 -2.01
C LYS A 24 22.96 7.87 -3.36
N ASN A 25 23.54 7.28 -4.41
CA ASN A 25 23.53 7.85 -5.75
C ASN A 25 22.23 7.54 -6.51
N ILE A 26 21.44 6.57 -6.06
CA ILE A 26 20.10 6.30 -6.62
C ILE A 26 19.12 7.34 -6.05
N LYS A 27 18.80 8.37 -6.85
CA LYS A 27 17.97 9.53 -6.46
C LYS A 27 16.83 9.81 -7.42
N SER A 28 16.86 9.22 -8.60
CA SER A 28 15.88 9.43 -9.66
C SER A 28 15.45 8.11 -10.30
N PRO A 29 14.31 8.08 -11.04
CA PRO A 29 13.91 6.89 -11.77
C PRO A 29 14.98 6.34 -12.71
N LYS A 30 15.74 7.26 -13.35
CA LYS A 30 16.78 6.88 -14.33
C LYS A 30 17.96 6.11 -13.70
N ASP A 31 18.23 6.36 -12.42
CA ASP A 31 19.31 5.68 -11.70
C ASP A 31 18.97 4.21 -11.39
N LEU A 32 17.69 3.83 -11.52
CA LEU A 32 17.23 2.45 -11.37
C LEU A 32 17.41 1.61 -12.65
N LYS A 33 17.76 2.21 -13.79
CA LYS A 33 17.94 1.44 -15.04
C LYS A 33 19.02 0.37 -14.90
N GLY A 34 18.65 -0.89 -15.22
CA GLY A 34 19.50 -2.07 -15.09
C GLY A 34 19.77 -2.53 -13.66
N LYS A 35 19.15 -1.92 -12.67
CA LYS A 35 19.31 -2.25 -11.25
C LYS A 35 18.43 -3.41 -10.82
N LYS A 36 18.90 -4.17 -9.81
CA LYS A 36 18.11 -5.20 -9.13
C LYS A 36 17.16 -4.58 -8.12
N VAL A 37 15.86 -4.72 -8.34
CA VAL A 37 14.83 -4.16 -7.46
C VAL A 37 13.97 -5.29 -6.90
N ALA A 38 13.92 -5.42 -5.58
CA ALA A 38 13.18 -6.47 -4.90
C ALA A 38 11.86 -5.98 -4.31
N GLY A 39 10.82 -6.80 -4.37
CA GLY A 39 9.55 -6.52 -3.74
C GLY A 39 8.41 -7.44 -4.16
N PRO A 40 7.23 -7.31 -3.56
CA PRO A 40 6.08 -8.18 -3.85
C PRO A 40 5.43 -7.82 -5.18
N LYS A 41 5.40 -8.77 -6.10
CA LYS A 41 4.75 -8.63 -7.42
C LYS A 41 3.23 -8.54 -7.29
N GLY A 42 2.59 -7.74 -8.14
CA GLY A 42 1.12 -7.62 -8.22
C GLY A 42 0.49 -6.88 -7.03
N THR A 43 1.27 -6.07 -6.32
CA THR A 43 0.82 -5.26 -5.20
C THR A 43 0.95 -3.77 -5.50
N ILE A 44 0.42 -2.93 -4.62
CA ILE A 44 0.58 -1.47 -4.70
C ILE A 44 2.06 -1.02 -4.68
N LEU A 45 2.96 -1.79 -4.05
CA LEU A 45 4.40 -1.55 -4.11
C LEU A 45 4.97 -1.78 -5.52
N ASN A 46 4.48 -2.80 -6.22
CA ASN A 46 4.85 -3.04 -7.61
C ASN A 46 4.31 -1.93 -8.54
N GLU A 47 3.10 -1.43 -8.27
CA GLU A 47 2.54 -0.26 -8.97
C GLU A 47 3.38 0.99 -8.71
N LEU A 48 3.81 1.24 -7.45
CA LEU A 48 4.72 2.33 -7.12
C LEU A 48 5.98 2.30 -7.98
N LEU A 49 6.64 1.15 -8.08
CA LEU A 49 7.85 1.01 -8.90
C LEU A 49 7.55 1.34 -10.37
N ALA A 50 6.50 0.74 -10.95
CA ALA A 50 6.19 0.94 -12.36
C ALA A 50 5.87 2.41 -12.68
N ARG A 51 5.06 3.06 -11.85
CA ARG A 51 4.72 4.48 -12.02
C ARG A 51 5.91 5.39 -11.81
N TYR A 52 6.75 5.09 -10.81
CA TYR A 52 7.98 5.87 -10.58
C TYR A 52 8.94 5.76 -11.75
N LEU A 53 9.16 4.56 -12.29
CA LEU A 53 9.98 4.36 -13.49
C LEU A 53 9.43 5.14 -14.69
N ALA A 54 8.13 5.16 -14.89
CA ALA A 54 7.46 5.89 -15.96
C ALA A 54 7.72 7.40 -15.92
N LEU A 55 7.88 8.00 -14.72
CA LEU A 55 8.29 9.41 -14.58
C LEU A 55 9.66 9.70 -15.21
N GLY A 56 10.53 8.69 -15.32
CA GLY A 56 11.84 8.77 -15.97
C GLY A 56 11.84 8.28 -17.42
N GLY A 57 10.67 7.92 -17.98
CA GLY A 57 10.55 7.34 -19.32
C GLY A 57 10.99 5.88 -19.39
N LEU A 58 11.01 5.17 -18.24
CA LEU A 58 11.38 3.76 -18.10
C LEU A 58 10.15 2.90 -17.85
N GLY A 59 10.27 1.60 -18.16
CA GLY A 59 9.28 0.58 -17.82
C GLY A 59 9.84 -0.46 -16.86
N ILE A 60 8.98 -1.38 -16.43
CA ILE A 60 9.38 -2.45 -15.49
C ILE A 60 10.47 -3.37 -16.06
N ASN A 61 10.57 -3.47 -17.39
CA ASN A 61 11.60 -4.26 -18.07
C ASN A 61 12.97 -3.56 -18.13
N ASP A 62 13.05 -2.28 -17.74
CA ASP A 62 14.33 -1.56 -17.65
C ASP A 62 15.06 -1.82 -16.33
N VAL A 63 14.46 -2.59 -15.42
CA VAL A 63 15.06 -3.06 -14.16
C VAL A 63 15.01 -4.59 -14.06
N GLU A 64 15.91 -5.18 -13.28
CA GLU A 64 15.82 -6.59 -12.91
C GLU A 64 14.91 -6.73 -11.68
N PHE A 65 13.60 -6.93 -11.93
CA PHE A 65 12.64 -7.04 -10.84
C PHE A 65 12.64 -8.46 -10.24
N ILE A 66 12.91 -8.56 -8.93
CA ILE A 66 12.97 -9.80 -8.18
C ILE A 66 11.77 -9.88 -7.22
N SER A 67 10.84 -10.78 -7.53
CA SER A 67 9.63 -10.97 -6.71
C SER A 67 9.94 -11.68 -5.40
N MET A 68 9.72 -10.98 -4.28
CA MET A 68 9.83 -11.55 -2.93
C MET A 68 8.99 -10.74 -1.93
N GLY A 69 8.70 -11.35 -0.77
CA GLY A 69 7.97 -10.67 0.31
C GLY A 69 8.78 -9.54 0.96
N ILE A 70 8.09 -8.62 1.62
CA ILE A 70 8.69 -7.42 2.24
C ILE A 70 9.86 -7.76 3.19
N PRO A 71 9.77 -8.74 4.11
CA PRO A 71 10.89 -9.05 5.00
C PRO A 71 12.15 -9.51 4.25
N ALA A 72 11.98 -10.33 3.20
CA ALA A 72 13.09 -10.81 2.37
C ALA A 72 13.69 -9.66 1.53
N ALA A 73 12.86 -8.77 0.98
CA ALA A 73 13.30 -7.59 0.24
C ALA A 73 14.09 -6.62 1.12
N GLN A 74 13.66 -6.40 2.37
CA GLN A 74 14.41 -5.61 3.35
C GLN A 74 15.78 -6.21 3.62
N ALA A 75 15.86 -7.49 3.94
CA ALA A 75 17.14 -8.17 4.17
C ALA A 75 18.06 -8.11 2.94
N ALA A 76 17.50 -8.27 1.74
CA ALA A 76 18.27 -8.24 0.49
C ALA A 76 18.88 -6.87 0.19
N VAL A 77 18.17 -5.76 0.44
CA VAL A 77 18.74 -4.41 0.24
C VAL A 77 19.74 -4.07 1.35
N GLU A 78 19.50 -4.48 2.57
CA GLU A 78 20.42 -4.25 3.69
C GLU A 78 21.76 -4.98 3.51
N ASN A 79 21.76 -6.22 3.01
CA ASN A 79 22.97 -6.98 2.73
C ASN A 79 23.61 -6.66 1.37
N GLY A 80 22.93 -5.89 0.50
CA GLY A 80 23.43 -5.48 -0.81
C GLY A 80 23.25 -6.54 -1.93
N SER A 81 22.42 -7.56 -1.73
CA SER A 81 22.07 -8.53 -2.77
C SER A 81 21.22 -7.93 -3.88
N VAL A 82 20.49 -6.85 -3.56
CA VAL A 82 19.73 -6.03 -4.50
C VAL A 82 20.09 -4.54 -4.33
N ASP A 83 19.91 -3.76 -5.39
CA ASP A 83 20.22 -2.34 -5.40
C ASP A 83 19.12 -1.50 -4.72
N ALA A 84 17.87 -1.94 -4.83
CA ALA A 84 16.73 -1.26 -4.23
C ALA A 84 15.66 -2.26 -3.76
N ALA A 85 14.84 -1.84 -2.79
CA ALA A 85 13.73 -2.64 -2.27
C ALA A 85 12.46 -1.82 -2.09
N LEU A 86 11.33 -2.47 -2.31
CA LEU A 86 9.98 -1.96 -2.13
C LEU A 86 9.47 -2.36 -0.75
N LEU A 87 9.35 -1.41 0.15
CA LEU A 87 8.99 -1.65 1.55
C LEU A 87 7.80 -0.80 1.97
N ALA A 88 7.08 -1.26 3.00
CA ALA A 88 5.96 -0.53 3.59
C ALA A 88 5.84 -0.81 5.10
N GLY A 89 5.11 0.05 5.80
CA GLY A 89 4.80 -0.12 7.23
C GLY A 89 6.04 -0.23 8.11
N PRO A 90 6.05 -1.17 9.10
CA PRO A 90 7.18 -1.35 10.01
C PRO A 90 8.52 -1.59 9.32
N ALA A 91 8.54 -2.34 8.21
CA ALA A 91 9.76 -2.59 7.43
C ALA A 91 10.34 -1.30 6.82
N ALA A 92 9.48 -0.42 6.29
CA ALA A 92 9.92 0.88 5.78
C ALA A 92 10.48 1.77 6.88
N TYR A 93 9.82 1.81 8.05
CA TYR A 93 10.31 2.54 9.21
C TYR A 93 11.69 2.04 9.66
N ASN A 94 11.85 0.72 9.82
CA ASN A 94 13.13 0.12 10.24
C ASN A 94 14.23 0.36 9.22
N ALA A 95 13.95 0.25 7.93
CA ALA A 95 14.89 0.53 6.85
C ALA A 95 15.39 1.99 6.88
N GLN A 96 14.49 2.94 7.14
CA GLN A 96 14.86 4.34 7.30
C GLN A 96 15.73 4.56 8.53
N LYS A 97 15.39 3.91 9.66
CA LYS A 97 16.19 3.98 10.91
C LYS A 97 17.57 3.35 10.76
N SER A 98 17.71 2.29 9.97
CA SER A 98 19.01 1.68 9.67
C SER A 98 19.88 2.52 8.70
N GLY A 99 19.36 3.65 8.22
CA GLY A 99 20.09 4.60 7.39
C GLY A 99 20.05 4.30 5.88
N LEU A 100 19.12 3.45 5.43
CA LEU A 100 18.88 3.29 4.00
C LEU A 100 18.37 4.59 3.38
N ASN A 101 18.81 4.86 2.16
CA ASN A 101 18.39 6.00 1.39
C ASN A 101 16.96 5.82 0.87
N VAL A 102 16.09 6.80 1.14
CA VAL A 102 14.77 6.89 0.52
C VAL A 102 14.94 7.39 -0.91
N VAL A 103 14.64 6.54 -1.88
CA VAL A 103 14.65 6.90 -3.30
C VAL A 103 13.39 7.69 -3.65
N THR A 104 12.23 7.18 -3.24
CA THR A 104 10.94 7.86 -3.34
C THR A 104 9.93 7.24 -2.36
N THR A 105 8.89 8.01 -2.04
CA THR A 105 7.67 7.49 -1.42
C THR A 105 6.55 7.42 -2.46
N GLY A 106 5.42 6.81 -2.10
CA GLY A 106 4.24 6.79 -2.95
C GLY A 106 3.52 8.13 -3.09
N LYS A 107 3.87 9.15 -2.28
CA LYS A 107 3.25 10.48 -2.34
C LYS A 107 3.41 11.11 -3.72
N GLY A 108 2.30 11.46 -4.35
CA GLY A 108 2.27 12.04 -5.70
C GLY A 108 2.59 11.06 -6.84
N VAL A 109 2.86 9.77 -6.52
CA VAL A 109 3.14 8.72 -7.50
C VAL A 109 2.00 7.70 -7.58
N ILE A 110 1.49 7.28 -6.44
CA ILE A 110 0.35 6.35 -6.31
C ILE A 110 -0.72 6.92 -5.39
N THR A 111 -1.95 6.42 -5.55
CA THR A 111 -3.07 6.72 -4.65
C THR A 111 -3.59 5.39 -4.08
N PRO A 112 -2.91 4.83 -3.06
CA PRO A 112 -3.28 3.55 -2.50
C PRO A 112 -4.60 3.68 -1.73
N VAL A 113 -5.53 2.78 -2.02
CA VAL A 113 -6.79 2.62 -1.27
C VAL A 113 -6.87 1.18 -0.83
N ILE A 114 -6.78 0.96 0.48
CA ILE A 114 -7.04 -0.34 1.08
C ILE A 114 -8.52 -0.39 1.42
N VAL A 115 -9.19 -1.44 1.00
CA VAL A 115 -10.63 -1.61 1.21
C VAL A 115 -10.95 -2.88 2.01
N THR A 116 -12.04 -2.84 2.75
CA THR A 116 -12.68 -4.05 3.27
C THR A 116 -13.71 -4.54 2.27
N ALA A 117 -13.74 -5.84 2.04
CA ALA A 117 -14.62 -6.45 1.07
C ALA A 117 -15.18 -7.79 1.58
N THR A 118 -16.29 -8.20 0.99
CA THR A 118 -16.92 -9.51 1.24
C THR A 118 -17.35 -10.14 -0.08
N SER A 119 -17.75 -11.42 -0.06
CA SER A 119 -18.40 -12.02 -1.23
C SER A 119 -19.82 -11.46 -1.38
N GLY A 120 -20.29 -11.33 -2.64
CA GLY A 120 -21.67 -10.92 -2.91
C GLY A 120 -22.69 -11.92 -2.34
N GLU A 121 -22.35 -13.21 -2.29
CA GLU A 121 -23.18 -14.24 -1.66
C GLU A 121 -23.33 -14.00 -0.14
N PHE A 122 -22.22 -13.74 0.57
CA PHE A 122 -22.27 -13.42 1.98
C PHE A 122 -23.09 -12.16 2.24
N TYR A 123 -22.85 -11.11 1.44
CA TYR A 123 -23.62 -9.87 1.55
C TYR A 123 -25.13 -10.10 1.41
N LYS A 124 -25.55 -10.90 0.40
CA LYS A 124 -26.97 -11.21 0.19
C LYS A 124 -27.62 -11.91 1.35
N LYS A 125 -26.89 -12.83 2.00
CA LYS A 125 -27.39 -13.65 3.11
C LYS A 125 -27.28 -12.97 4.48
N HIS A 126 -26.35 -12.04 4.66
CA HIS A 126 -25.96 -11.48 5.95
C HIS A 126 -25.80 -9.95 5.91
N LYS A 127 -26.77 -9.26 5.32
CA LYS A 127 -26.75 -7.79 5.23
C LYS A 127 -26.63 -7.12 6.59
N ASP A 128 -27.34 -7.67 7.60
CA ASP A 128 -27.29 -7.17 8.97
C ASP A 128 -25.90 -7.26 9.59
N VAL A 129 -25.14 -8.31 9.28
CA VAL A 129 -23.75 -8.47 9.72
C VAL A 129 -22.85 -7.42 9.08
N VAL A 130 -23.03 -7.18 7.79
CA VAL A 130 -22.23 -6.16 7.07
C VAL A 130 -22.52 -4.75 7.61
N GLU A 131 -23.79 -4.41 7.88
CA GLU A 131 -24.14 -3.13 8.49
C GLU A 131 -23.59 -2.99 9.92
N LYS A 132 -23.63 -4.05 10.72
CA LYS A 132 -23.00 -4.06 12.05
C LYS A 132 -21.48 -3.87 11.95
N PHE A 133 -20.83 -4.48 10.95
CA PHE A 133 -19.40 -4.30 10.70
C PHE A 133 -19.06 -2.83 10.38
N LYS A 134 -19.81 -2.20 9.47
CA LYS A 134 -19.64 -0.77 9.13
C LYS A 134 -19.77 0.12 10.38
N LYS A 135 -20.82 -0.12 11.16
CA LYS A 135 -21.06 0.61 12.39
C LYS A 135 -19.91 0.43 13.39
N ALA A 136 -19.45 -0.81 13.59
CA ALA A 136 -18.32 -1.09 14.47
C ALA A 136 -17.03 -0.41 13.98
N GLN A 137 -16.78 -0.37 12.65
CA GLN A 137 -15.66 0.35 12.09
C GLN A 137 -15.72 1.85 12.40
N ASP A 138 -16.89 2.48 12.24
CA ASP A 138 -17.07 3.91 12.55
C ASP A 138 -16.91 4.17 14.06
N GLU A 139 -17.47 3.32 14.93
CA GLU A 139 -17.29 3.41 16.39
C GLU A 139 -15.82 3.30 16.80
N ILE A 140 -15.04 2.39 16.17
CA ILE A 140 -13.60 2.26 16.40
C ILE A 140 -12.85 3.52 15.97
N LEU A 141 -13.20 4.11 14.83
CA LEU A 141 -12.56 5.36 14.36
C LEU A 141 -12.85 6.52 15.31
N ASP A 142 -14.06 6.61 15.84
CA ASP A 142 -14.41 7.63 16.83
C ASP A 142 -13.70 7.39 18.17
N TYR A 143 -13.57 6.12 18.59
CA TYR A 143 -12.78 5.75 19.76
C TYR A 143 -11.31 6.15 19.62
N ILE A 144 -10.68 5.83 18.48
CA ILE A 144 -9.28 6.19 18.20
C ILE A 144 -9.07 7.71 18.30
N LYS A 145 -9.98 8.51 17.72
CA LYS A 145 -9.91 9.98 17.81
C LYS A 145 -10.03 10.49 19.23
N ALA A 146 -10.89 9.86 20.04
CA ALA A 146 -11.12 10.26 21.43
C ALA A 146 -10.03 9.77 22.39
N ASN A 147 -9.30 8.71 22.03
CA ASN A 147 -8.34 8.00 22.90
C ASN A 147 -7.02 7.72 22.14
N GLU A 148 -6.48 8.74 21.46
CA GLU A 148 -5.32 8.57 20.57
C GLU A 148 -4.11 7.92 21.25
N ASP A 149 -3.73 8.38 22.45
CA ASP A 149 -2.58 7.83 23.17
C ASP A 149 -2.74 6.34 23.51
N GLU A 150 -3.96 5.88 23.80
CA GLU A 150 -4.23 4.46 24.08
C GLU A 150 -4.23 3.64 22.79
N ALA A 151 -4.82 4.16 21.71
CA ALA A 151 -4.78 3.51 20.40
C ALA A 151 -3.35 3.35 19.87
N LEU A 152 -2.49 4.35 20.07
CA LEU A 152 -1.07 4.28 19.71
C LEU A 152 -0.31 3.23 20.54
N LYS A 153 -0.65 3.05 21.82
CA LYS A 153 -0.07 1.98 22.65
C LYS A 153 -0.46 0.60 22.14
N PHE A 154 -1.75 0.36 21.87
CA PHE A 154 -2.20 -0.90 21.28
C PHE A 154 -1.50 -1.17 19.93
N THR A 155 -1.37 -0.16 19.10
CA THR A 155 -0.66 -0.30 17.81
C THR A 155 0.81 -0.65 18.02
N ALA A 156 1.48 -0.05 19.02
CA ALA A 156 2.88 -0.36 19.35
C ALA A 156 3.04 -1.82 19.81
N GLU A 157 2.14 -2.29 20.67
CA GLU A 157 2.11 -3.67 21.15
C GLU A 157 1.91 -4.66 20.00
N GLU A 158 0.91 -4.44 19.13
CA GLU A 158 0.59 -5.33 18.01
C GLU A 158 1.66 -5.35 16.90
N THR A 159 2.32 -4.21 16.66
CA THR A 159 3.34 -4.10 15.60
C THR A 159 4.76 -4.41 16.08
N GLY A 160 4.98 -4.50 17.39
CA GLY A 160 6.31 -4.64 17.98
C GLY A 160 7.20 -3.39 17.82
N LEU A 161 6.60 -2.25 17.48
CA LEU A 161 7.29 -0.96 17.35
C LEU A 161 7.28 -0.20 18.67
N SER A 162 8.21 0.76 18.82
CA SER A 162 8.12 1.72 19.92
C SER A 162 6.95 2.69 19.72
N ILE A 163 6.43 3.27 20.81
CA ILE A 163 5.35 4.27 20.74
C ILE A 163 5.79 5.48 19.92
N GLU A 164 7.05 5.89 19.99
CA GLU A 164 7.63 6.98 19.21
C GLU A 164 7.60 6.65 17.70
N ALA A 165 7.89 5.39 17.34
CA ALA A 165 7.80 4.92 15.97
C ALA A 165 6.36 5.02 15.44
N VAL A 166 5.40 4.51 16.21
CA VAL A 166 3.97 4.58 15.86
C VAL A 166 3.51 6.03 15.75
N LYS A 167 3.86 6.90 16.70
CA LYS A 167 3.55 8.34 16.66
C LYS A 167 4.10 9.04 15.41
N SER A 168 5.28 8.64 14.94
CA SER A 168 5.88 9.21 13.73
C SER A 168 5.22 8.72 12.44
N MET A 169 4.65 7.52 12.44
CA MET A 169 4.01 6.91 11.28
C MET A 169 2.51 7.27 11.17
N TYR A 170 1.83 7.38 12.29
CA TYR A 170 0.37 7.57 12.35
C TYR A 170 -0.16 8.71 11.47
N PRO A 171 0.49 9.90 11.44
CA PRO A 171 0.03 11.02 10.59
C PRO A 171 0.06 10.74 9.08
N GLN A 172 0.74 9.68 8.63
CA GLN A 172 0.80 9.28 7.22
C GLN A 172 -0.46 8.53 6.77
N TYR A 173 -1.32 8.15 7.72
CA TYR A 173 -2.48 7.30 7.46
C TYR A 173 -3.78 8.08 7.58
N ASP A 174 -4.64 7.97 6.57
CA ASP A 174 -6.05 8.30 6.64
C ASP A 174 -6.85 7.00 6.78
N PHE A 175 -7.52 6.84 7.91
CA PHE A 175 -8.33 5.66 8.24
C PHE A 175 -9.83 5.89 7.99
N SER A 176 -10.23 6.97 7.33
CA SER A 176 -11.65 7.22 7.07
C SER A 176 -12.31 6.08 6.29
N SER A 177 -13.46 5.60 6.78
CA SER A 177 -14.18 4.43 6.26
C SER A 177 -14.93 4.71 4.95
N LYS A 178 -15.22 5.98 4.68
CA LYS A 178 -16.04 6.40 3.54
C LYS A 178 -15.26 6.26 2.22
N ILE A 179 -15.85 5.59 1.24
CA ILE A 179 -15.35 5.57 -0.14
C ILE A 179 -15.70 6.91 -0.81
N THR A 180 -14.69 7.57 -1.36
CA THR A 180 -14.82 8.84 -2.06
C THR A 180 -14.77 8.67 -3.58
N ALA A 181 -15.11 9.71 -4.32
CA ALA A 181 -14.96 9.70 -5.78
C ALA A 181 -13.49 9.55 -6.22
N ASP A 182 -12.55 10.07 -5.43
CA ASP A 182 -11.12 9.94 -5.72
C ASP A 182 -10.60 8.53 -5.43
N ASP A 183 -11.17 7.82 -4.45
CA ASP A 183 -10.88 6.39 -4.24
C ASP A 183 -11.32 5.53 -5.43
N ILE A 184 -12.49 5.83 -5.98
CA ILE A 184 -12.99 5.13 -7.18
C ILE A 184 -12.01 5.34 -8.34
N LYS A 185 -11.57 6.58 -8.60
CA LYS A 185 -10.58 6.88 -9.63
C LYS A 185 -9.25 6.16 -9.36
N ALA A 186 -8.82 6.09 -8.10
CA ALA A 186 -7.61 5.39 -7.72
C ALA A 186 -7.70 3.88 -8.01
N LEU A 187 -8.83 3.25 -7.66
CA LEU A 187 -9.09 1.84 -7.98
C LEU A 187 -9.15 1.60 -9.51
N GLU A 188 -9.76 2.51 -10.27
CA GLU A 188 -9.76 2.48 -11.74
C GLU A 188 -8.33 2.58 -12.29
N ALA A 189 -7.50 3.48 -11.76
CA ALA A 189 -6.11 3.62 -12.17
C ALA A 189 -5.26 2.39 -11.85
N THR A 190 -5.46 1.76 -10.69
CA THR A 190 -4.82 0.48 -10.35
C THR A 190 -5.29 -0.64 -11.29
N GLN A 191 -6.57 -0.67 -11.68
CA GLN A 191 -7.09 -1.61 -12.66
C GLN A 191 -6.37 -1.46 -14.03
N GLU A 192 -6.14 -0.22 -14.49
CA GLU A 192 -5.36 0.03 -15.73
C GLU A 192 -3.94 -0.54 -15.60
N PHE A 193 -3.25 -0.24 -14.50
CA PHE A 193 -1.92 -0.80 -14.22
C PHE A 193 -1.91 -2.35 -14.28
N MET A 194 -2.92 -2.98 -13.71
CA MET A 194 -3.04 -4.44 -13.72
C MET A 194 -3.30 -5.01 -15.13
N LEU A 195 -4.05 -4.29 -15.97
CA LEU A 195 -4.28 -4.65 -17.38
C LEU A 195 -3.00 -4.52 -18.22
N GLU A 196 -2.31 -3.38 -18.10
CA GLU A 196 -1.04 -3.14 -18.77
C GLU A 196 0.01 -4.19 -18.40
N GLY A 197 0.05 -4.56 -17.12
CA GLY A 197 0.89 -5.63 -16.59
C GLY A 197 0.43 -7.06 -16.90
N LYS A 198 -0.69 -7.24 -17.65
CA LYS A 198 -1.31 -8.54 -17.96
C LYS A 198 -1.61 -9.38 -16.72
N MET A 199 -1.90 -8.72 -15.60
CA MET A 199 -2.28 -9.37 -14.33
C MET A 199 -3.77 -9.69 -14.30
N ILE A 200 -4.57 -8.96 -15.07
CA ILE A 200 -5.98 -9.21 -15.32
C ILE A 200 -6.25 -9.13 -16.83
N GLU A 201 -7.29 -9.80 -17.30
CA GLU A 201 -7.62 -9.87 -18.73
C GLU A 201 -8.69 -8.85 -19.14
N HIS A 202 -9.54 -8.44 -18.20
CA HIS A 202 -10.71 -7.59 -18.49
C HIS A 202 -10.91 -6.52 -17.43
N LYS A 203 -11.40 -5.37 -17.85
CA LYS A 203 -11.91 -4.33 -16.94
C LYS A 203 -13.24 -4.77 -16.33
N ILE A 204 -13.45 -4.30 -15.10
CA ILE A 204 -14.74 -4.37 -14.43
C ILE A 204 -15.19 -2.95 -14.08
N ASP A 205 -16.47 -2.73 -13.97
CA ASP A 205 -17.00 -1.48 -13.43
C ASP A 205 -16.77 -1.47 -11.91
N ILE A 206 -15.82 -0.65 -11.44
CA ILE A 206 -15.49 -0.51 -10.01
C ILE A 206 -16.71 -0.09 -9.20
N LYS A 207 -17.58 0.77 -9.75
CA LYS A 207 -18.79 1.22 -9.04
C LYS A 207 -19.76 0.07 -8.79
N SER A 208 -19.79 -0.94 -9.65
CA SER A 208 -20.62 -2.13 -9.47
C SER A 208 -20.20 -3.00 -8.28
N LEU A 209 -18.97 -2.82 -7.78
CA LEU A 209 -18.45 -3.51 -6.61
C LEU A 209 -18.88 -2.86 -5.29
N LEU A 210 -19.27 -1.57 -5.32
CA LEU A 210 -19.67 -0.86 -4.11
C LEU A 210 -21.01 -1.38 -3.60
N LEU A 211 -21.18 -1.35 -2.28
CA LEU A 211 -22.50 -1.53 -1.67
C LEU A 211 -23.37 -0.31 -1.98
N ASN A 212 -24.60 -0.56 -2.39
CA ASN A 212 -25.63 0.46 -2.60
C ASN A 212 -26.24 0.89 -1.28
#